data_fae5181d8ac52058bea0ac2188bd5cb9
#
_entry.id   fae5181d8ac52058bea0ac2188bd5cb9
#
_cell.length_a   1.000
_cell.length_b   1.000
_cell.length_c   1.000
_cell.angle_alpha   90.00
_cell.angle_beta   90.00
_cell.angle_gamma   90.00
#
_symmetry.space_group_name_H-M   'P 1'
#
loop_
_entity.id
_entity.type
_entity.pdbx_description
1 polymer ?
#
loop_
_entity_poly.entity_id
_entity_poly.type
_entity_poly.pdbx_seq_one_letter_code
_entity_poly.pdbx_strand_id
1 'polypeptide(L)'
;CCMAGFAQSAEPCDEFVARLPNVKKPLCEAAKLQPTAGRSVNGRTLWVRDINPGNATVRVLVVGAIHGDELSSASMALQWIRMAEQPADMPHVVHWRFIPALNPDGLLNKPPKRVNANGVDLNRNFPTPNWERDAKIYWEKRTRKDPRRFPGPKPLSEPESRFLIEEMQRFKPQLIVSIHAPYGVLDFDGPAKEGFVPPSKLGRLYLDQVGIFPGSLGNYGGVHKGVPVVTIELPKSTRTPLDAEMRQMWLDLLRWMSERLRSEG
;
A
#
# COMPACT_ATOMS: atom_id res chain seq x y z
N CYS A 1 9.87 37.08 -20.13
CA CYS A 1 10.25 35.82 -19.44
C CYS A 1 9.41 35.72 -18.16
N CYS A 2 8.25 35.04 -18.21
CA CYS A 2 7.48 34.71 -17.02
C CYS A 2 8.08 33.42 -16.42
N MET A 3 8.83 33.58 -15.32
CA MET A 3 9.17 32.44 -14.47
C MET A 3 7.87 31.97 -13.79
N ALA A 4 7.31 30.87 -14.25
CA ALA A 4 6.26 30.15 -13.52
C ALA A 4 6.92 29.63 -12.22
N GLY A 5 6.66 30.30 -11.12
CA GLY A 5 7.02 29.82 -9.81
C GLY A 5 6.30 28.50 -9.57
N PHE A 6 7.04 27.40 -9.51
CA PHE A 6 6.52 26.16 -8.96
C PHE A 6 6.14 26.46 -7.51
N ALA A 7 4.85 26.56 -7.24
CA ALA A 7 4.36 26.55 -5.87
C ALA A 7 4.90 25.26 -5.24
N GLN A 8 5.82 25.42 -4.29
CA GLN A 8 6.37 24.33 -3.50
C GLN A 8 5.19 23.69 -2.79
N SER A 9 4.80 22.47 -3.19
CA SER A 9 3.72 21.76 -2.55
C SER A 9 4.07 21.63 -1.06
N ALA A 10 3.20 22.17 -0.19
CA ALA A 10 3.39 22.07 1.25
C ALA A 10 3.65 20.61 1.62
N GLU A 11 4.66 20.37 2.46
CA GLU A 11 4.94 19.02 2.93
C GLU A 11 3.70 18.41 3.59
N PRO A 12 3.39 17.10 3.39
CA PRO A 12 2.16 16.49 3.88
C PRO A 12 2.12 16.34 5.40
N CYS A 13 3.23 16.66 6.09
CA CYS A 13 3.43 16.33 7.49
C CYS A 13 2.44 17.02 8.44
N ASP A 14 2.05 18.25 8.19
CA ASP A 14 1.09 18.93 9.07
C ASP A 14 -0.30 18.24 8.99
N GLU A 15 -0.74 17.83 7.81
CA GLU A 15 -1.99 17.09 7.64
C GLU A 15 -1.89 15.67 8.21
N PHE A 16 -0.76 14.98 8.00
CA PHE A 16 -0.54 13.61 8.50
C PHE A 16 -0.46 13.58 10.03
N VAL A 17 0.27 14.51 10.64
CA VAL A 17 0.37 14.62 12.12
C VAL A 17 -0.99 14.90 12.75
N ALA A 18 -1.80 15.75 12.12
CA ALA A 18 -3.14 16.06 12.62
C ALA A 18 -4.13 14.88 12.46
N ARG A 19 -3.84 13.91 11.58
CA ARG A 19 -4.77 12.84 11.22
C ARG A 19 -4.34 11.47 11.71
N LEU A 20 -3.06 11.12 11.62
CA LEU A 20 -2.58 9.76 11.77
C LEU A 20 -2.28 9.41 13.24
N PRO A 21 -2.68 8.22 13.71
CA PRO A 21 -2.34 7.78 15.06
C PRO A 21 -0.82 7.55 15.19
N ASN A 22 -0.25 7.99 16.31
CA ASN A 22 1.16 7.79 16.68
C ASN A 22 2.17 8.37 15.66
N VAL A 23 1.76 9.31 14.80
CA VAL A 23 2.64 10.06 13.91
C VAL A 23 2.89 11.44 14.52
N LYS A 24 4.14 11.68 14.90
CA LYS A 24 4.62 12.99 15.35
C LYS A 24 5.40 13.68 14.23
N LYS A 25 5.51 15.00 14.29
CA LYS A 25 6.18 15.82 13.26
C LYS A 25 7.59 15.33 12.93
N PRO A 26 8.48 15.03 13.92
CA PRO A 26 9.82 14.53 13.61
C PRO A 26 9.84 13.20 12.83
N LEU A 27 8.88 12.29 13.09
CA LEU A 27 8.77 11.03 12.35
C LEU A 27 8.40 11.27 10.89
N CYS A 28 7.43 12.15 10.65
CA CYS A 28 6.99 12.46 9.29
C CYS A 28 8.06 13.19 8.49
N GLU A 29 8.71 14.19 9.08
CA GLU A 29 9.80 14.94 8.43
C GLU A 29 11.01 14.04 8.13
N ALA A 30 11.36 13.14 9.06
CA ALA A 30 12.43 12.16 8.85
C ALA A 30 12.11 11.17 7.71
N ALA A 31 10.84 10.95 7.39
CA ALA A 31 10.46 10.11 6.26
C ALA A 31 10.85 10.70 4.90
N LYS A 32 11.16 12.01 4.82
CA LYS A 32 11.64 12.71 3.61
C LYS A 32 10.81 12.35 2.38
N LEU A 33 9.49 12.49 2.51
CA LEU A 33 8.56 12.19 1.44
C LEU A 33 8.78 13.09 0.23
N GLN A 34 8.71 12.51 -0.95
CA GLN A 34 8.94 13.19 -2.22
C GLN A 34 7.62 13.35 -2.96
N PRO A 35 7.31 14.55 -3.49
CA PRO A 35 6.13 14.75 -4.31
C PRO A 35 6.29 14.04 -5.66
N THR A 36 5.20 13.43 -6.13
CA THR A 36 5.13 12.91 -7.50
C THR A 36 4.29 13.81 -8.40
N ALA A 37 4.23 13.49 -9.70
CA ALA A 37 3.27 14.09 -10.61
C ALA A 37 1.83 13.59 -10.38
N GLY A 38 1.67 12.44 -9.68
CA GLY A 38 0.37 11.86 -9.38
C GLY A 38 -0.49 12.76 -8.49
N ARG A 39 -1.78 12.80 -8.81
CA ARG A 39 -2.78 13.58 -8.06
C ARG A 39 -3.97 12.69 -7.74
N SER A 40 -4.56 12.89 -6.56
CA SER A 40 -5.86 12.33 -6.23
C SER A 40 -6.99 13.03 -6.99
N VAL A 41 -8.22 12.54 -6.84
CA VAL A 41 -9.41 13.17 -7.44
C VAL A 41 -9.51 14.65 -7.05
N ASN A 42 -9.24 15.00 -5.79
CA ASN A 42 -9.27 16.39 -5.31
C ASN A 42 -7.97 17.17 -5.57
N GLY A 43 -7.07 16.65 -6.40
CA GLY A 43 -5.82 17.31 -6.76
C GLY A 43 -4.71 17.25 -5.70
N ARG A 44 -4.87 16.44 -4.64
CA ARG A 44 -3.82 16.23 -3.63
C ARG A 44 -2.64 15.49 -4.23
N THR A 45 -1.44 15.92 -3.89
CA THR A 45 -0.20 15.25 -4.31
C THR A 45 -0.13 13.84 -3.72
N LEU A 46 0.22 12.87 -4.56
CA LEU A 46 0.58 11.53 -4.11
C LEU A 46 2.07 11.51 -3.78
N TRP A 47 2.38 11.16 -2.54
CA TRP A 47 3.71 11.22 -1.98
C TRP A 47 4.35 9.84 -1.94
N VAL A 48 5.65 9.80 -2.19
CA VAL A 48 6.45 8.57 -2.13
C VAL A 48 7.71 8.79 -1.29
N ARG A 49 8.26 7.69 -0.80
CA ARG A 49 9.65 7.63 -0.32
C ARG A 49 10.38 6.56 -1.11
N ASP A 50 11.47 6.95 -1.72
CA ASP A 50 12.36 6.06 -2.45
C ASP A 50 13.66 5.90 -1.65
N ILE A 51 14.05 4.65 -1.31
CA ILE A 51 15.26 4.33 -0.59
C ILE A 51 16.05 3.36 -1.45
N ASN A 52 16.92 3.91 -2.29
CA ASN A 52 17.73 3.16 -3.24
C ASN A 52 19.21 3.18 -2.83
N PRO A 53 19.78 2.07 -2.41
CA PRO A 53 21.21 1.97 -2.09
C PRO A 53 22.14 1.91 -3.32
N GLY A 54 21.59 1.93 -4.54
CA GLY A 54 22.35 1.91 -5.80
C GLY A 54 22.76 0.52 -6.29
N ASN A 55 22.86 -0.47 -5.40
CA ASN A 55 23.24 -1.85 -5.72
C ASN A 55 22.14 -2.86 -5.32
N ALA A 56 20.88 -2.43 -5.37
CA ALA A 56 19.75 -3.24 -4.93
C ALA A 56 19.59 -4.50 -5.80
N THR A 57 19.36 -5.63 -5.12
CA THR A 57 19.10 -6.93 -5.73
C THR A 57 17.61 -7.30 -5.69
N VAL A 58 16.84 -6.62 -4.86
CA VAL A 58 15.38 -6.82 -4.71
C VAL A 58 14.69 -5.47 -4.63
N ARG A 59 13.53 -5.33 -5.30
CA ARG A 59 12.67 -4.14 -5.25
C ARG A 59 11.35 -4.45 -4.55
N VAL A 60 11.04 -3.67 -3.51
CA VAL A 60 9.82 -3.84 -2.71
C VAL A 60 9.00 -2.57 -2.72
N LEU A 61 7.73 -2.68 -3.12
CA LEU A 61 6.75 -1.60 -3.09
C LEU A 61 5.84 -1.76 -1.87
N VAL A 62 5.81 -0.76 -0.99
CA VAL A 62 4.95 -0.73 0.20
C VAL A 62 3.85 0.30 0.01
N VAL A 63 2.60 -0.11 0.15
CA VAL A 63 1.41 0.74 -0.04
C VAL A 63 0.59 0.78 1.23
N GLY A 64 0.40 1.99 1.78
CA GLY A 64 -0.51 2.26 2.89
C GLY A 64 -1.74 3.04 2.44
N ALA A 65 -2.77 3.01 3.25
CA ALA A 65 -4.03 3.74 3.09
C ALA A 65 -4.59 3.73 1.65
N ILE A 66 -4.70 2.54 1.06
CA ILE A 66 -5.54 2.33 -0.13
C ILE A 66 -7.01 2.55 0.24
N HIS A 67 -7.38 2.23 1.48
CA HIS A 67 -8.62 2.65 2.12
C HIS A 67 -8.31 3.79 3.09
N GLY A 68 -8.99 4.92 2.90
CA GLY A 68 -8.66 6.13 3.65
C GLY A 68 -9.08 6.09 5.12
N ASP A 69 -10.00 5.22 5.53
CA ASP A 69 -10.40 5.05 6.93
C ASP A 69 -9.52 4.06 7.72
N GLU A 70 -8.49 3.52 7.09
CA GLU A 70 -7.50 2.63 7.72
C GLU A 70 -6.24 3.42 8.10
N LEU A 71 -6.40 4.39 9.02
CA LEU A 71 -5.35 5.36 9.40
C LEU A 71 -4.05 4.71 9.87
N SER A 72 -4.17 3.58 10.59
CA SER A 72 -3.02 2.85 11.12
C SER A 72 -2.10 2.32 10.03
N SER A 73 -2.63 2.06 8.82
CA SER A 73 -1.86 1.56 7.69
C SER A 73 -0.86 2.60 7.17
N ALA A 74 -1.29 3.86 7.04
CA ALA A 74 -0.41 4.97 6.69
C ALA A 74 0.63 5.24 7.79
N SER A 75 0.21 5.19 9.06
CA SER A 75 1.11 5.36 10.20
C SER A 75 2.20 4.29 10.23
N MET A 76 1.84 3.03 9.98
CA MET A 76 2.79 1.93 9.93
C MET A 76 3.78 2.08 8.76
N ALA A 77 3.30 2.51 7.59
CA ALA A 77 4.17 2.78 6.44
C ALA A 77 5.23 3.84 6.77
N LEU A 78 4.86 4.93 7.48
CA LEU A 78 5.82 5.95 7.92
C LEU A 78 6.83 5.41 8.95
N GLN A 79 6.40 4.55 9.88
CA GLN A 79 7.31 3.88 10.81
C GLN A 79 8.29 2.94 10.09
N TRP A 80 7.81 2.22 9.10
CA TRP A 80 8.64 1.31 8.31
C TRP A 80 9.63 2.02 7.39
N ILE A 81 9.34 3.23 6.91
CA ILE A 81 10.33 4.08 6.22
C ILE A 81 11.56 4.28 7.12
N ARG A 82 11.33 4.64 8.40
CA ARG A 82 12.42 4.82 9.37
C ARG A 82 13.23 3.53 9.60
N MET A 83 12.56 2.38 9.60
CA MET A 83 13.24 1.08 9.75
C MET A 83 14.05 0.71 8.49
N ALA A 84 13.51 1.02 7.30
CA ALA A 84 14.18 0.74 6.03
C ALA A 84 15.43 1.60 5.78
N GLU A 85 15.55 2.74 6.45
CA GLU A 85 16.76 3.58 6.40
C GLU A 85 17.91 3.05 7.26
N GLN A 86 17.62 2.09 8.15
CA GLN A 86 18.65 1.46 8.99
C GLN A 86 19.27 0.27 8.26
N PRO A 87 20.58 0.04 8.42
CA PRO A 87 21.21 -1.17 7.92
C PRO A 87 20.49 -2.41 8.44
N ALA A 88 20.14 -3.32 7.55
CA ALA A 88 19.56 -4.60 7.90
C ALA A 88 20.61 -5.70 7.65
N ASP A 89 20.69 -6.64 8.58
CA ASP A 89 21.50 -7.86 8.38
C ASP A 89 20.71 -8.82 7.48
N MET A 90 20.85 -8.60 6.18
CA MET A 90 20.16 -9.35 5.12
C MET A 90 21.11 -9.67 3.98
N PRO A 91 20.97 -10.84 3.34
CA PRO A 91 21.72 -11.18 2.14
C PRO A 91 21.31 -10.34 0.91
N HIS A 92 20.13 -9.69 0.98
CA HIS A 92 19.62 -8.86 -0.11
C HIS A 92 19.78 -7.39 0.21
N VAL A 93 20.23 -6.63 -0.78
CA VAL A 93 20.19 -5.18 -0.75
C VAL A 93 18.86 -4.74 -1.38
N VAL A 94 18.00 -4.14 -0.60
CA VAL A 94 16.61 -3.84 -0.99
C VAL A 94 16.45 -2.39 -1.42
N HIS A 95 15.90 -2.18 -2.62
CA HIS A 95 15.36 -0.92 -3.04
C HIS A 95 13.90 -0.83 -2.58
N TRP A 96 13.65 0.01 -1.60
CA TRP A 96 12.31 0.24 -1.07
C TRP A 96 11.66 1.44 -1.74
N ARG A 97 10.39 1.26 -2.10
CA ARG A 97 9.53 2.37 -2.50
C ARG A 97 8.24 2.33 -1.69
N PHE A 98 7.98 3.41 -0.95
CA PHE A 98 6.81 3.55 -0.10
C PHE A 98 5.82 4.55 -0.70
N ILE A 99 4.54 4.23 -0.64
CA ILE A 99 3.40 5.11 -0.88
C ILE A 99 2.57 5.09 0.41
N PRO A 100 2.85 5.99 1.39
CA PRO A 100 2.20 5.91 2.71
C PRO A 100 0.69 6.13 2.67
N ALA A 101 0.19 6.92 1.72
CA ALA A 101 -1.23 7.23 1.58
C ALA A 101 -1.62 7.26 0.09
N LEU A 102 -2.11 6.13 -0.42
CA LEU A 102 -2.59 6.04 -1.80
C LEU A 102 -3.91 6.79 -1.99
N ASN A 103 -4.77 6.83 -0.96
CA ASN A 103 -6.06 7.52 -0.94
C ASN A 103 -6.03 8.71 0.05
N PRO A 104 -5.34 9.80 -0.28
CA PRO A 104 -5.26 10.95 0.62
C PRO A 104 -6.61 11.66 0.80
N ASP A 105 -7.49 11.61 -0.19
CA ASP A 105 -8.82 12.23 -0.11
C ASP A 105 -9.70 11.52 0.92
N GLY A 106 -9.73 10.20 0.92
CA GLY A 106 -10.43 9.42 1.92
C GLY A 106 -9.81 9.55 3.31
N LEU A 107 -8.46 9.53 3.38
CA LEU A 107 -7.68 9.60 4.63
C LEU A 107 -7.92 10.94 5.36
N LEU A 108 -7.88 12.04 4.64
CA LEU A 108 -7.96 13.39 5.19
C LEU A 108 -9.41 13.90 5.29
N ASN A 109 -10.39 13.16 4.77
CA ASN A 109 -11.79 13.50 4.96
C ASN A 109 -12.20 13.47 6.44
N LYS A 110 -13.23 14.22 6.80
CA LYS A 110 -13.76 14.30 8.18
C LYS A 110 -15.25 13.92 8.19
N PRO A 111 -15.62 12.71 8.67
CA PRO A 111 -14.77 11.60 9.13
C PRO A 111 -14.01 10.92 7.96
N PRO A 112 -12.94 10.15 8.23
CA PRO A 112 -12.23 9.42 7.19
C PRO A 112 -13.15 8.46 6.45
N LYS A 113 -12.90 8.26 5.15
CA LYS A 113 -13.70 7.39 4.30
C LYS A 113 -12.84 6.30 3.68
N ARG A 114 -13.39 5.09 3.56
CA ARG A 114 -12.75 3.97 2.87
C ARG A 114 -12.46 4.32 1.40
N VAL A 115 -13.47 4.84 0.72
CA VAL A 115 -13.45 5.19 -0.70
C VAL A 115 -12.72 6.50 -0.96
N ASN A 116 -12.31 6.74 -2.20
CA ASN A 116 -11.76 8.03 -2.63
C ASN A 116 -12.85 9.12 -2.77
N ALA A 117 -12.49 10.29 -3.28
CA ALA A 117 -13.43 11.41 -3.41
C ALA A 117 -14.59 11.15 -4.40
N ASN A 118 -14.39 10.26 -5.37
CA ASN A 118 -15.47 9.80 -6.27
C ASN A 118 -16.36 8.71 -5.66
N GLY A 119 -16.12 8.29 -4.41
CA GLY A 119 -16.86 7.21 -3.78
C GLY A 119 -16.46 5.81 -4.28
N VAL A 120 -15.28 5.65 -4.85
CA VAL A 120 -14.77 4.38 -5.38
C VAL A 120 -13.85 3.70 -4.38
N ASP A 121 -14.07 2.41 -4.14
CA ASP A 121 -13.15 1.52 -3.44
C ASP A 121 -11.95 1.23 -4.36
N LEU A 122 -10.81 1.88 -4.11
CA LEU A 122 -9.61 1.73 -4.93
C LEU A 122 -9.14 0.29 -5.00
N ASN A 123 -9.35 -0.50 -3.92
CA ASN A 123 -9.01 -1.92 -3.89
C ASN A 123 -10.08 -2.81 -4.57
N ARG A 124 -10.90 -2.23 -5.45
CA ARG A 124 -11.82 -2.88 -6.39
C ARG A 124 -11.71 -2.31 -7.80
N ASN A 125 -10.78 -1.37 -8.02
CA ASN A 125 -10.68 -0.60 -9.26
C ASN A 125 -9.51 -1.05 -10.18
N PHE A 126 -8.73 -2.07 -9.79
CA PHE A 126 -7.64 -2.60 -10.63
C PHE A 126 -8.16 -3.50 -11.75
N PRO A 127 -7.48 -3.53 -12.94
CA PRO A 127 -7.95 -4.22 -14.13
C PRO A 127 -7.66 -5.72 -14.06
N THR A 128 -8.41 -6.44 -13.23
CA THR A 128 -8.39 -7.91 -13.23
C THR A 128 -9.15 -8.46 -14.43
N PRO A 129 -8.85 -9.67 -14.91
CA PRO A 129 -9.61 -10.30 -16.00
C PRO A 129 -11.11 -10.32 -15.71
N ASN A 130 -11.92 -10.05 -16.74
CA ASN A 130 -13.37 -9.98 -16.66
C ASN A 130 -13.92 -8.96 -15.64
N TRP A 131 -13.14 -7.95 -15.27
CA TRP A 131 -13.51 -6.97 -14.24
C TRP A 131 -14.91 -6.37 -14.49
N GLU A 132 -15.24 -6.01 -15.72
CA GLU A 132 -16.52 -5.37 -16.07
C GLU A 132 -17.74 -6.22 -15.71
N ARG A 133 -17.60 -7.55 -15.79
CA ARG A 133 -18.62 -8.50 -15.37
C ARG A 133 -18.51 -8.77 -13.86
N ASP A 134 -17.34 -9.17 -13.41
CA ASP A 134 -17.17 -9.79 -12.11
C ASP A 134 -17.17 -8.78 -10.95
N ALA A 135 -16.61 -7.58 -11.15
CA ALA A 135 -16.64 -6.54 -10.13
C ALA A 135 -18.06 -6.01 -9.91
N LYS A 136 -18.84 -5.85 -11.00
CA LYS A 136 -20.24 -5.43 -10.92
C LYS A 136 -21.09 -6.50 -10.21
N ILE A 137 -20.98 -7.77 -10.62
CA ILE A 137 -21.72 -8.88 -10.00
C ILE A 137 -21.36 -8.98 -8.51
N TYR A 138 -20.07 -8.91 -8.18
CA TYR A 138 -19.60 -8.94 -6.80
C TYR A 138 -20.24 -7.79 -5.98
N TRP A 139 -20.14 -6.56 -6.46
CA TRP A 139 -20.72 -5.41 -5.79
C TRP A 139 -22.23 -5.53 -5.60
N GLU A 140 -22.97 -5.89 -6.67
CA GLU A 140 -24.43 -5.99 -6.62
C GLU A 140 -24.93 -7.17 -5.77
N LYS A 141 -24.34 -8.36 -5.93
CA LYS A 141 -24.87 -9.59 -5.36
C LYS A 141 -24.23 -9.97 -4.02
N ARG A 142 -22.92 -9.78 -3.89
CA ARG A 142 -22.20 -10.16 -2.67
C ARG A 142 -22.21 -9.06 -1.62
N THR A 143 -22.05 -7.80 -2.05
CA THR A 143 -22.03 -6.67 -1.10
C THR A 143 -23.37 -5.93 -1.01
N ARG A 144 -24.38 -6.35 -1.78
CA ARG A 144 -25.72 -5.70 -1.82
C ARG A 144 -25.64 -4.21 -2.13
N LYS A 145 -24.76 -3.85 -3.06
CA LYS A 145 -24.47 -2.45 -3.47
C LYS A 145 -24.00 -1.57 -2.31
N ASP A 146 -23.26 -2.15 -1.36
CA ASP A 146 -22.59 -1.37 -0.32
C ASP A 146 -21.76 -0.25 -0.96
N PRO A 147 -22.05 1.03 -0.72
CA PRO A 147 -21.34 2.16 -1.33
C PRO A 147 -19.85 2.18 -0.94
N ARG A 148 -19.50 1.59 0.21
CA ARG A 148 -18.10 1.47 0.64
C ARG A 148 -17.29 0.50 -0.21
N ARG A 149 -17.94 -0.29 -1.08
CA ARG A 149 -17.31 -1.32 -1.92
C ARG A 149 -17.59 -1.10 -3.41
N PHE A 150 -17.99 0.11 -3.78
CA PHE A 150 -18.25 0.47 -5.17
C PHE A 150 -16.96 0.40 -5.98
N PRO A 151 -16.88 -0.43 -7.04
CA PRO A 151 -15.64 -0.66 -7.80
C PRO A 151 -15.32 0.45 -8.80
N GLY A 152 -16.19 1.45 -8.94
CA GLY A 152 -16.10 2.47 -9.97
C GLY A 152 -16.86 2.09 -11.26
N PRO A 153 -16.98 3.02 -12.22
CA PRO A 153 -17.70 2.81 -13.46
C PRO A 153 -16.94 1.90 -14.45
N LYS A 154 -15.62 1.85 -14.36
CA LYS A 154 -14.73 1.01 -15.18
C LYS A 154 -13.42 0.76 -14.43
N PRO A 155 -12.64 -0.27 -14.82
CA PRO A 155 -11.32 -0.46 -14.23
C PRO A 155 -10.45 0.77 -14.50
N LEU A 156 -9.62 1.14 -13.55
CA LEU A 156 -8.75 2.31 -13.62
C LEU A 156 -9.51 3.63 -13.89
N SER A 157 -10.76 3.73 -13.44
CA SER A 157 -11.47 5.01 -13.49
C SER A 157 -10.80 6.06 -12.62
N GLU A 158 -10.13 5.65 -11.54
CA GLU A 158 -9.59 6.53 -10.52
C GLU A 158 -8.13 6.90 -10.76
N PRO A 159 -7.75 8.18 -10.56
CA PRO A 159 -6.37 8.62 -10.77
C PRO A 159 -5.38 7.93 -9.82
N GLU A 160 -5.79 7.62 -8.60
CA GLU A 160 -4.96 6.92 -7.61
C GLU A 160 -4.65 5.48 -8.06
N SER A 161 -5.64 4.78 -8.64
CA SER A 161 -5.44 3.42 -9.16
C SER A 161 -4.51 3.43 -10.38
N ARG A 162 -4.66 4.41 -11.27
CA ARG A 162 -3.73 4.59 -12.41
C ARG A 162 -2.32 4.88 -11.95
N PHE A 163 -2.17 5.81 -10.99
CA PHE A 163 -0.87 6.13 -10.40
C PHE A 163 -0.17 4.88 -9.84
N LEU A 164 -0.87 4.04 -9.07
CA LEU A 164 -0.25 2.84 -8.52
C LEU A 164 0.21 1.87 -9.61
N ILE A 165 -0.56 1.68 -10.68
CA ILE A 165 -0.14 0.84 -11.81
C ILE A 165 1.08 1.42 -12.52
N GLU A 166 1.12 2.73 -12.76
CA GLU A 166 2.28 3.40 -13.35
C GLU A 166 3.53 3.23 -12.47
N GLU A 167 3.38 3.34 -11.14
CA GLU A 167 4.45 3.05 -10.19
C GLU A 167 4.92 1.60 -10.27
N MET A 168 4.00 0.63 -10.33
CA MET A 168 4.34 -0.78 -10.48
C MET A 168 5.08 -1.04 -11.80
N GLN A 169 4.65 -0.44 -12.89
CA GLN A 169 5.30 -0.60 -14.21
C GLN A 169 6.70 0.01 -14.26
N ARG A 170 6.88 1.18 -13.65
CA ARG A 170 8.16 1.91 -13.61
C ARG A 170 9.14 1.27 -12.64
N PHE A 171 8.69 0.98 -11.43
CA PHE A 171 9.53 0.45 -10.35
C PHE A 171 9.81 -1.04 -10.50
N LYS A 172 8.91 -1.80 -11.15
CA LYS A 172 8.98 -3.26 -11.35
C LYS A 172 9.26 -4.01 -10.05
N PRO A 173 8.38 -3.92 -9.06
CA PRO A 173 8.59 -4.58 -7.78
C PRO A 173 8.61 -6.09 -7.93
N GLN A 174 9.41 -6.76 -7.11
CA GLN A 174 9.44 -8.22 -6.95
C GLN A 174 8.58 -8.67 -5.76
N LEU A 175 8.17 -7.70 -4.93
CA LEU A 175 7.22 -7.88 -3.84
C LEU A 175 6.41 -6.60 -3.67
N ILE A 176 5.12 -6.76 -3.42
CA ILE A 176 4.24 -5.68 -2.96
C ILE A 176 3.82 -6.00 -1.53
N VAL A 177 3.92 -5.02 -0.63
CA VAL A 177 3.36 -5.08 0.72
C VAL A 177 2.21 -4.09 0.79
N SER A 178 1.00 -4.60 0.98
CA SER A 178 -0.22 -3.80 1.10
C SER A 178 -0.67 -3.77 2.57
N ILE A 179 -0.68 -2.58 3.18
CA ILE A 179 -1.01 -2.43 4.59
C ILE A 179 -2.45 -1.96 4.72
N HIS A 180 -3.23 -2.75 5.45
CA HIS A 180 -4.66 -2.61 5.68
C HIS A 180 -5.02 -2.70 7.17
N ALA A 181 -6.30 -2.57 7.50
CA ALA A 181 -6.94 -2.82 8.79
C ALA A 181 -8.47 -3.01 8.58
N PRO A 182 -9.24 -3.65 9.46
CA PRO A 182 -8.92 -3.98 10.86
C PRO A 182 -8.94 -5.48 11.19
N TYR A 183 -8.67 -6.39 10.28
CA TYR A 183 -8.96 -7.82 10.48
C TYR A 183 -7.98 -8.56 11.40
N GLY A 184 -6.77 -8.03 11.62
CA GLY A 184 -5.79 -8.66 12.51
C GLY A 184 -5.18 -9.94 11.97
N VAL A 185 -5.03 -10.07 10.65
CA VAL A 185 -4.49 -11.25 9.96
C VAL A 185 -3.43 -10.87 8.95
N LEU A 186 -2.72 -11.85 8.45
CA LEU A 186 -1.84 -11.76 7.31
C LEU A 186 -2.53 -12.46 6.14
N ASP A 187 -2.58 -11.83 4.97
CA ASP A 187 -3.07 -12.44 3.74
C ASP A 187 -1.98 -12.42 2.66
N PHE A 188 -2.10 -13.31 1.69
CA PHE A 188 -1.13 -13.45 0.63
C PHE A 188 -1.79 -13.81 -0.68
N ASP A 189 -1.57 -12.96 -1.68
CA ASP A 189 -1.90 -13.24 -3.07
C ASP A 189 -0.59 -13.39 -3.86
N GLY A 190 -0.40 -14.52 -4.50
CA GLY A 190 0.83 -14.79 -5.21
C GLY A 190 0.64 -15.59 -6.47
N PRO A 191 1.70 -15.68 -7.28
CA PRO A 191 1.67 -16.58 -8.42
C PRO A 191 1.47 -18.01 -7.92
N ALA A 192 0.62 -18.76 -8.59
CA ALA A 192 0.49 -20.22 -8.40
C ALA A 192 1.76 -20.92 -8.92
N LYS A 193 2.92 -20.57 -8.33
CA LYS A 193 4.22 -21.14 -8.71
C LYS A 193 4.59 -22.20 -7.70
N GLU A 194 4.86 -23.39 -8.19
CA GLU A 194 5.31 -24.51 -7.36
C GLU A 194 6.56 -24.08 -6.55
N GLY A 195 6.53 -24.32 -5.23
CA GLY A 195 7.62 -24.00 -4.31
C GLY A 195 7.63 -22.58 -3.75
N PHE A 196 6.72 -21.68 -4.14
CA PHE A 196 6.61 -20.37 -3.50
C PHE A 196 5.77 -20.47 -2.23
N VAL A 197 6.40 -20.32 -1.07
CA VAL A 197 5.74 -20.43 0.24
C VAL A 197 5.48 -19.04 0.81
N PRO A 198 4.22 -18.66 1.06
CA PRO A 198 3.90 -17.38 1.69
C PRO A 198 4.44 -17.30 3.12
N PRO A 199 4.58 -16.08 3.69
CA PRO A 199 4.91 -15.96 5.10
C PRO A 199 3.78 -16.55 5.96
N SER A 200 4.12 -17.45 6.89
CA SER A 200 3.13 -18.05 7.78
C SER A 200 2.62 -17.09 8.86
N LYS A 201 3.47 -16.12 9.21
CA LYS A 201 3.15 -15.06 10.17
C LYS A 201 4.07 -13.85 9.99
N LEU A 202 3.60 -12.68 10.41
CA LEU A 202 4.40 -11.47 10.67
C LEU A 202 4.02 -10.92 12.05
N GLY A 203 4.95 -10.93 12.99
CA GLY A 203 4.66 -10.62 14.38
C GLY A 203 3.60 -11.54 14.97
N ARG A 204 2.44 -10.97 15.32
CA ARG A 204 1.28 -11.72 15.83
C ARG A 204 0.19 -11.99 14.79
N LEU A 205 0.40 -11.54 13.55
CA LEU A 205 -0.52 -11.79 12.46
C LEU A 205 -0.19 -13.12 11.81
N TYR A 206 -1.14 -14.03 11.80
CA TYR A 206 -1.03 -15.34 11.16
C TYR A 206 -1.67 -15.30 9.78
N LEU A 207 -1.12 -16.10 8.86
CA LEU A 207 -1.66 -16.26 7.53
C LEU A 207 -3.08 -16.82 7.61
N ASP A 208 -4.02 -16.04 7.06
CA ASP A 208 -5.42 -16.44 6.89
C ASP A 208 -5.91 -15.84 5.56
N GLN A 209 -6.63 -16.64 4.77
CA GLN A 209 -7.08 -16.17 3.46
C GLN A 209 -8.29 -15.25 3.61
N VAL A 210 -8.08 -13.96 3.36
CA VAL A 210 -9.18 -12.98 3.30
C VAL A 210 -10.02 -13.16 2.03
N GLY A 211 -9.40 -13.65 0.98
CA GLY A 211 -10.04 -13.98 -0.29
C GLY A 211 -9.62 -13.10 -1.46
N ILE A 212 -9.78 -13.67 -2.65
CA ILE A 212 -9.45 -13.01 -3.92
C ILE A 212 -10.69 -12.27 -4.44
N PHE A 213 -10.58 -10.95 -4.61
CA PHE A 213 -11.71 -10.12 -5.03
C PHE A 213 -11.47 -9.51 -6.42
N PRO A 214 -12.53 -9.40 -7.26
CA PRO A 214 -12.42 -8.68 -8.53
C PRO A 214 -11.94 -7.24 -8.29
N GLY A 215 -10.92 -6.83 -9.02
CA GLY A 215 -10.36 -5.49 -8.95
C GLY A 215 -9.50 -5.19 -7.72
N SER A 216 -9.18 -6.17 -6.85
CA SER A 216 -8.23 -5.95 -5.75
C SER A 216 -6.78 -5.91 -6.23
N LEU A 217 -5.92 -5.25 -5.45
CA LEU A 217 -4.48 -5.19 -5.71
C LEU A 217 -3.84 -6.58 -5.63
N GLY A 218 -4.27 -7.41 -4.66
CA GLY A 218 -3.79 -8.78 -4.51
C GLY A 218 -4.11 -9.63 -5.74
N ASN A 219 -5.37 -9.58 -6.21
CA ASN A 219 -5.78 -10.28 -7.43
C ASN A 219 -5.01 -9.77 -8.66
N TYR A 220 -4.91 -8.45 -8.85
CA TYR A 220 -4.20 -7.87 -9.99
C TYR A 220 -2.70 -8.15 -9.93
N GLY A 221 -2.04 -7.76 -8.85
CA GLY A 221 -0.59 -7.88 -8.68
C GLY A 221 -0.13 -9.32 -8.49
N GLY A 222 -0.74 -10.01 -7.50
CA GLY A 222 -0.34 -11.35 -7.11
C GLY A 222 -0.72 -12.41 -8.13
N VAL A 223 -2.02 -12.51 -8.42
CA VAL A 223 -2.54 -13.60 -9.26
C VAL A 223 -2.25 -13.36 -10.74
N HIS A 224 -2.51 -12.15 -11.25
CA HIS A 224 -2.45 -11.91 -12.71
C HIS A 224 -1.11 -11.33 -13.19
N LYS A 225 -0.40 -10.56 -12.37
CA LYS A 225 0.93 -10.03 -12.76
C LYS A 225 2.08 -10.88 -12.23
N GLY A 226 1.79 -11.86 -11.36
CA GLY A 226 2.80 -12.74 -10.80
C GLY A 226 3.78 -12.05 -9.84
N VAL A 227 3.43 -10.85 -9.36
CA VAL A 227 4.18 -10.13 -8.34
C VAL A 227 3.56 -10.46 -6.98
N PRO A 228 4.22 -11.19 -6.09
CA PRO A 228 3.66 -11.54 -4.79
C PRO A 228 3.14 -10.30 -4.05
N VAL A 229 1.94 -10.40 -3.45
CA VAL A 229 1.35 -9.36 -2.61
C VAL A 229 1.17 -9.92 -1.21
N VAL A 230 1.93 -9.39 -0.26
CA VAL A 230 1.74 -9.63 1.18
C VAL A 230 0.79 -8.55 1.69
N THR A 231 -0.40 -8.95 2.13
CA THR A 231 -1.38 -8.05 2.72
C THR A 231 -1.34 -8.15 4.23
N ILE A 232 -0.99 -7.06 4.89
CA ILE A 232 -0.95 -6.93 6.34
C ILE A 232 -2.26 -6.27 6.77
N GLU A 233 -3.12 -7.03 7.43
CA GLU A 233 -4.36 -6.54 8.04
C GLU A 233 -4.11 -6.24 9.52
N LEU A 234 -3.86 -4.98 9.86
CA LEU A 234 -3.66 -4.56 11.24
C LEU A 234 -4.92 -4.76 12.08
N PRO A 235 -4.81 -5.01 13.42
CA PRO A 235 -5.98 -5.29 14.25
C PRO A 235 -6.95 -4.12 14.44
N LYS A 236 -6.50 -2.88 14.24
CA LYS A 236 -7.27 -1.65 14.46
C LYS A 236 -6.99 -0.61 13.38
N SER A 237 -8.03 -0.02 12.79
CA SER A 237 -7.90 1.04 11.78
C SER A 237 -7.39 2.37 12.33
N THR A 238 -7.70 2.69 13.58
CA THR A 238 -7.42 3.99 14.20
C THR A 238 -6.30 3.95 15.24
N ARG A 239 -5.64 2.81 15.40
CA ARG A 239 -4.57 2.61 16.37
C ARG A 239 -3.51 1.68 15.79
N THR A 240 -2.27 2.12 15.78
CA THR A 240 -1.13 1.27 15.39
C THR A 240 -0.86 0.19 16.45
N PRO A 241 -0.29 -0.95 16.06
CA PRO A 241 0.38 -1.84 17.00
C PRO A 241 1.48 -1.09 17.79
N LEU A 242 1.95 -1.69 18.86
CA LEU A 242 3.10 -1.17 19.61
C LEU A 242 4.36 -1.17 18.74
N ASP A 243 5.30 -0.27 19.01
CA ASP A 243 6.55 -0.16 18.26
C ASP A 243 7.32 -1.49 18.18
N ALA A 244 7.34 -2.24 19.28
CA ALA A 244 7.95 -3.56 19.31
C ALA A 244 7.25 -4.58 18.40
N GLU A 245 5.93 -4.51 18.28
CA GLU A 245 5.15 -5.38 17.39
C GLU A 245 5.38 -5.01 15.91
N MET A 246 5.37 -3.71 15.59
CA MET A 246 5.69 -3.24 14.23
C MET A 246 7.10 -3.62 13.81
N ARG A 247 8.06 -3.50 14.74
CA ARG A 247 9.44 -3.95 14.53
C ARG A 247 9.52 -5.46 14.32
N GLN A 248 8.78 -6.25 15.10
CA GLN A 248 8.77 -7.71 14.92
C GLN A 248 8.18 -8.10 13.55
N MET A 249 7.09 -7.45 13.11
CA MET A 249 6.55 -7.66 11.76
C MET A 249 7.57 -7.33 10.68
N TRP A 250 8.31 -6.24 10.85
CA TRP A 250 9.38 -5.85 9.94
C TRP A 250 10.49 -6.91 9.85
N LEU A 251 11.01 -7.38 11.00
CA LEU A 251 12.05 -8.39 11.05
C LEU A 251 11.60 -9.74 10.47
N ASP A 252 10.36 -10.14 10.72
CA ASP A 252 9.80 -11.38 10.17
C ASP A 252 9.63 -11.27 8.65
N LEU A 253 9.22 -10.09 8.13
CA LEU A 253 9.16 -9.84 6.68
C LEU A 253 10.56 -9.93 6.05
N LEU A 254 11.56 -9.28 6.64
CA LEU A 254 12.94 -9.33 6.13
C LEU A 254 13.48 -10.76 6.11
N ARG A 255 13.23 -11.55 7.15
CA ARG A 255 13.64 -12.96 7.21
C ARG A 255 12.97 -13.76 6.11
N TRP A 256 11.65 -13.65 5.97
CA TRP A 256 10.92 -14.35 4.91
C TRP A 256 11.41 -13.94 3.51
N MET A 257 11.67 -12.65 3.28
CA MET A 257 12.24 -12.16 2.02
C MET A 257 13.60 -12.79 1.75
N SER A 258 14.48 -12.88 2.75
CA SER A 258 15.82 -13.47 2.60
C SER A 258 15.79 -14.94 2.21
N GLU A 259 14.73 -15.66 2.63
CA GLU A 259 14.56 -17.08 2.32
C GLU A 259 13.87 -17.32 0.96
N ARG A 260 13.04 -16.40 0.50
CA ARG A 260 12.08 -16.64 -0.60
C ARG A 260 12.27 -15.77 -1.83
N LEU A 261 12.79 -14.56 -1.68
CA LEU A 261 13.08 -13.71 -2.82
C LEU A 261 14.51 -13.97 -3.25
N ARG A 262 14.66 -14.52 -4.46
CA ARG A 262 15.99 -14.68 -5.06
C ARG A 262 16.38 -13.38 -5.74
N SER A 263 17.64 -12.98 -5.61
CA SER A 263 18.24 -11.97 -6.47
C SER A 263 18.12 -12.46 -7.92
N GLU A 264 17.56 -11.64 -8.80
CA GLU A 264 17.72 -11.88 -10.23
C GLU A 264 19.22 -11.76 -10.54
N GLY A 265 19.85 -12.86 -10.94
CA GLY A 265 21.24 -12.93 -11.36
C GLY A 265 21.45 -12.24 -12.71
#